data_99fa096f6bf1ed36acad7fdac3fb189c
#
_entry.id   99fa096f6bf1ed36acad7fdac3fb189c
#
_cell.length_a   1.000
_cell.length_b   1.000
_cell.length_c   1.000
_cell.angle_alpha   90.00
_cell.angle_beta   90.00
_cell.angle_gamma   90.00
#
_symmetry.space_group_name_H-M   'P 1'
#
loop_
_entity.id
_entity.type
_entity.pdbx_description
1 polymer ?
#
loop_
_entity_poly.entity_id
_entity_poly.type
_entity_poly.pdbx_seq_one_letter_code
_entity_poly.pdbx_strand_id
1 'polypeptide(L)'
;MTWIYEGRVINELHDMPEGTYGFIYKITNGLTGEYYIGKKQVQSTRKRKFGKKEIAALTDKRMKRYEMVTKESNWVDYRSSNKIVSDWFDKDGRPYPATNDRIELKILRFCKNKKALTYYELQEQFSHNVLADELSLNDNLLGKFFRKDLEN
;
A
#
# COMPACT_ATOMS: atom_id res chain seq x y z
N MET A 1 5.91 -15.63 -1.71
CA MET A 1 5.35 -14.70 -2.72
C MET A 1 5.75 -13.28 -2.37
N THR A 2 6.21 -12.54 -3.34
CA THR A 2 6.76 -11.19 -3.15
C THR A 2 6.15 -10.20 -4.13
N TRP A 3 6.27 -8.92 -3.80
CA TRP A 3 5.89 -7.85 -4.70
C TRP A 3 6.85 -7.77 -5.88
N ILE A 4 6.32 -7.47 -7.07
CA ILE A 4 7.10 -7.32 -8.31
C ILE A 4 6.87 -5.92 -8.89
N TYR A 5 7.94 -5.25 -9.26
CA TYR A 5 7.89 -3.97 -9.96
C TYR A 5 8.74 -4.04 -11.24
N GLU A 6 8.08 -3.90 -12.38
CA GLU A 6 8.74 -3.99 -13.69
C GLU A 6 9.69 -5.19 -13.82
N GLY A 7 9.19 -6.37 -13.40
CA GLY A 7 9.94 -7.63 -13.45
C GLY A 7 10.96 -7.83 -12.34
N ARG A 8 11.14 -6.85 -11.44
CA ARG A 8 12.08 -6.95 -10.32
C ARG A 8 11.36 -7.32 -9.03
N VAL A 9 11.98 -8.16 -8.24
CA VAL A 9 11.49 -8.55 -6.92
C VAL A 9 11.76 -7.41 -5.93
N ILE A 10 10.74 -7.04 -5.16
CA ILE A 10 10.81 -6.01 -4.11
C ILE A 10 10.56 -6.69 -2.77
N ASN A 11 11.60 -6.94 -2.01
CA ASN A 11 11.56 -7.64 -0.72
C ASN A 11 11.79 -6.75 0.48
N GLU A 12 12.50 -5.63 0.28
CA GLU A 12 12.94 -4.76 1.36
C GLU A 12 12.96 -3.30 0.89
N LEU A 13 13.03 -2.37 1.83
CA LEU A 13 13.06 -0.93 1.52
C LEU A 13 14.17 -0.56 0.54
N HIS A 14 15.32 -1.23 0.65
CA HIS A 14 16.48 -1.00 -0.21
C HIS A 14 16.18 -1.25 -1.70
N ASP A 15 15.20 -2.11 -1.99
CA ASP A 15 14.79 -2.41 -3.37
C ASP A 15 13.92 -1.29 -3.98
N MET A 16 13.46 -0.34 -3.17
CA MET A 16 12.63 0.78 -3.59
C MET A 16 13.48 2.03 -3.84
N PRO A 17 12.97 2.99 -4.64
CA PRO A 17 13.62 4.30 -4.73
C PRO A 17 13.77 4.94 -3.35
N GLU A 18 14.87 5.66 -3.15
CA GLU A 18 15.12 6.37 -1.90
C GLU A 18 13.97 7.35 -1.61
N GLY A 19 13.54 7.39 -0.35
CA GLY A 19 12.47 8.28 0.08
C GLY A 19 11.06 7.80 -0.25
N THR A 20 10.90 6.54 -0.63
CA THR A 20 9.57 5.98 -0.90
C THR A 20 8.69 6.01 0.34
N TYR A 21 7.55 6.68 0.24
CA TYR A 21 6.52 6.74 1.28
C TYR A 21 5.54 5.58 1.17
N GLY A 22 5.17 5.20 -0.05
CA GLY A 22 4.23 4.13 -0.31
C GLY A 22 4.21 3.75 -1.77
N PHE A 23 3.36 2.80 -2.12
CA PHE A 23 3.22 2.35 -3.50
C PHE A 23 1.76 2.05 -3.85
N ILE A 24 1.48 2.15 -5.13
CA ILE A 24 0.21 1.73 -5.72
C ILE A 24 0.39 0.31 -6.21
N TYR A 25 -0.56 -0.55 -5.91
CA TYR A 25 -0.46 -1.97 -6.28
C TYR A 25 -1.68 -2.46 -7.04
N LYS A 26 -1.47 -3.53 -7.78
CA LYS A 26 -2.53 -4.32 -8.41
C LYS A 26 -2.30 -5.78 -8.03
N ILE A 27 -3.29 -6.37 -7.37
CA ILE A 27 -3.29 -7.80 -7.06
C ILE A 27 -4.27 -8.47 -8.00
N THR A 28 -3.81 -9.45 -8.74
CA THR A 28 -4.63 -10.16 -9.74
C THR A 28 -4.67 -11.64 -9.42
N ASN A 29 -5.86 -12.22 -9.48
CA ASN A 29 -6.03 -13.67 -9.45
C ASN A 29 -6.13 -14.19 -10.89
N GLY A 30 -5.07 -14.79 -11.39
CA GLY A 30 -5.01 -15.25 -12.78
C GLY A 30 -5.96 -16.39 -13.10
N LEU A 31 -6.51 -17.09 -12.10
CA LEU A 31 -7.51 -18.14 -12.33
C LEU A 31 -8.87 -17.57 -12.71
N THR A 32 -9.22 -16.39 -12.17
CA THR A 32 -10.52 -15.76 -12.40
C THR A 32 -10.43 -14.51 -13.26
N GLY A 33 -9.25 -13.89 -13.32
CA GLY A 33 -9.04 -12.59 -13.95
C GLY A 33 -9.42 -11.42 -13.05
N GLU A 34 -9.97 -11.66 -11.87
CA GLU A 34 -10.34 -10.62 -10.93
C GLU A 34 -9.11 -9.92 -10.38
N TYR A 35 -9.22 -8.62 -10.13
CA TYR A 35 -8.13 -7.82 -9.60
C TYR A 35 -8.62 -6.69 -8.71
N TYR A 36 -7.68 -6.14 -7.96
CA TYR A 36 -7.91 -4.99 -7.09
C TYR A 36 -6.73 -4.03 -7.16
N ILE A 37 -7.02 -2.74 -7.26
CA ILE A 37 -6.00 -1.68 -7.24
C ILE A 37 -6.15 -0.89 -5.95
N GLY A 38 -5.06 -0.79 -5.20
CA GLY A 38 -5.02 -0.07 -3.94
C GLY A 38 -3.69 0.60 -3.70
N LYS A 39 -3.54 1.15 -2.51
CA LYS A 39 -2.31 1.79 -2.06
C LYS A 39 -1.85 1.19 -0.74
N LYS A 40 -0.55 1.24 -0.51
CA LYS A 40 0.04 0.82 0.76
C LYS A 40 1.13 1.80 1.17
N GLN A 41 1.01 2.32 2.37
CA GLN A 41 2.07 3.10 2.99
C GLN A 41 3.18 2.17 3.46
N VAL A 42 4.41 2.47 3.10
CA VAL A 42 5.57 1.64 3.40
C VAL A 42 6.19 2.03 4.73
N GLN A 43 6.23 3.31 5.02
CA GLN A 43 6.79 3.82 6.27
C GLN A 43 6.06 5.06 6.74
N SER A 44 6.08 5.30 8.03
CA SER A 44 5.49 6.48 8.66
C SER A 44 6.52 7.16 9.53
N THR A 45 6.39 8.48 9.62
CA THR A 45 7.22 9.30 10.51
C THR A 45 6.30 9.99 11.51
N ARG A 46 6.64 9.90 12.79
CA ARG A 46 5.86 10.51 13.86
C ARG A 46 6.77 11.25 14.83
N LYS A 47 6.20 12.20 15.57
CA LYS A 47 6.88 12.85 16.68
C LYS A 47 6.91 11.92 17.89
N ARG A 48 8.08 11.74 18.49
CA ARG A 48 8.22 11.13 19.80
C ARG A 48 8.62 12.23 20.79
N LYS A 49 7.74 12.55 21.73
CA LYS A 49 8.02 13.55 22.76
C LYS A 49 9.12 13.05 23.69
N PHE A 50 10.06 13.93 24.04
CA PHE A 50 11.09 13.63 25.01
C PHE A 50 10.50 13.52 26.42
N GLY A 51 11.00 12.55 27.20
CA GLY A 51 10.72 12.46 28.63
C GLY A 51 11.53 13.48 29.42
N LYS A 52 11.24 13.60 30.72
CA LYS A 52 11.90 14.59 31.61
C LYS A 52 13.41 14.48 31.60
N LYS A 53 13.97 13.26 31.62
CA LYS A 53 15.42 13.03 31.60
C LYS A 53 16.05 13.49 30.29
N GLU A 54 15.36 13.25 29.18
CA GLU A 54 15.83 13.64 27.85
C GLU A 54 15.84 15.18 27.71
N ILE A 55 14.80 15.84 28.20
CA ILE A 55 14.69 17.30 28.20
C ILE A 55 15.82 17.90 29.06
N ALA A 56 16.08 17.32 30.25
CA ALA A 56 17.14 17.77 31.14
C ALA A 56 18.53 17.64 30.52
N ALA A 57 18.73 16.68 29.63
CA ALA A 57 19.99 16.45 28.93
C ALA A 57 20.21 17.38 27.73
N LEU A 58 19.20 18.18 27.32
CA LEU A 58 19.34 19.13 26.20
C LEU A 58 20.33 20.23 26.57
N THR A 59 21.31 20.47 25.71
CA THR A 59 22.34 21.49 25.90
C THR A 59 21.83 22.88 25.56
N ASP A 60 20.81 22.99 24.72
CA ASP A 60 20.16 24.26 24.35
C ASP A 60 18.65 24.14 24.60
N LYS A 61 18.13 24.99 25.50
CA LYS A 61 16.70 25.03 25.85
C LYS A 61 15.78 25.45 24.70
N ARG A 62 16.36 25.99 23.62
CA ARG A 62 15.61 26.36 22.40
C ARG A 62 15.45 25.18 21.45
N MET A 63 16.12 24.05 21.72
CA MET A 63 15.98 22.83 20.93
C MET A 63 14.56 22.26 21.07
N LYS A 64 14.10 21.62 20.00
CA LYS A 64 12.81 20.95 20.01
C LYS A 64 12.80 19.85 21.07
N ARG A 65 11.67 19.70 21.76
CA ARG A 65 11.49 18.70 22.82
C ARG A 65 10.88 17.40 22.29
N TYR A 66 11.15 17.10 21.04
CA TYR A 66 10.71 15.87 20.38
C TYR A 66 11.72 15.49 19.29
N GLU A 67 11.65 14.24 18.89
CA GLU A 67 12.36 13.76 17.70
C GLU A 67 11.37 13.15 16.71
N MET A 68 11.77 13.07 15.44
CA MET A 68 11.00 12.39 14.43
C MET A 68 11.48 10.94 14.35
N VAL A 69 10.55 9.99 14.49
CA VAL A 69 10.83 8.55 14.46
C VAL A 69 10.15 7.96 13.24
N THR A 70 10.91 7.26 12.42
CA THR A 70 10.39 6.57 11.23
C THR A 70 10.20 5.10 11.55
N LYS A 71 9.04 4.55 11.18
CA LYS A 71 8.68 3.15 11.36
C LYS A 71 8.24 2.54 10.04
N GLU A 72 8.80 1.38 9.72
CA GLU A 72 8.38 0.58 8.56
C GLU A 72 7.04 -0.09 8.86
N SER A 73 6.15 -0.15 7.86
CA SER A 73 4.86 -0.83 7.97
C SER A 73 4.99 -2.34 7.66
N ASN A 74 3.88 -3.05 7.72
CA ASN A 74 3.81 -4.47 7.36
C ASN A 74 3.64 -4.72 5.85
N TRP A 75 4.18 -3.84 5.02
CA TRP A 75 3.94 -3.87 3.56
C TRP A 75 4.37 -5.18 2.89
N VAL A 76 5.39 -5.85 3.42
CA VAL A 76 5.93 -7.10 2.81
C VAL A 76 4.86 -8.19 2.74
N ASP A 77 4.12 -8.38 3.83
CA ASP A 77 3.09 -9.42 3.95
C ASP A 77 1.68 -8.89 3.72
N TYR A 78 1.54 -7.61 3.45
CA TYR A 78 0.25 -6.97 3.23
C TYR A 78 -0.38 -7.46 1.92
N ARG A 79 -1.64 -7.87 1.99
CA ARG A 79 -2.40 -8.42 0.84
C ARG A 79 -3.76 -7.77 0.71
N SER A 80 -3.81 -6.44 0.89
CA SER A 80 -5.03 -5.64 0.75
C SER A 80 -5.96 -5.67 1.95
N SER A 81 -6.76 -4.61 2.07
CA SER A 81 -7.88 -4.52 3.01
C SER A 81 -9.18 -5.08 2.42
N ASN A 82 -9.21 -5.37 1.13
CA ASN A 82 -10.38 -5.95 0.48
C ASN A 82 -10.56 -7.41 0.93
N LYS A 83 -11.76 -7.73 1.41
CA LYS A 83 -12.07 -9.05 1.96
C LYS A 83 -11.89 -10.18 0.95
N ILE A 84 -12.33 -10.00 -0.29
CA ILE A 84 -12.22 -11.02 -1.32
C ILE A 84 -10.76 -11.28 -1.65
N VAL A 85 -9.97 -10.21 -1.81
CA VAL A 85 -8.54 -10.32 -2.09
C VAL A 85 -7.81 -10.99 -0.95
N SER A 86 -8.09 -10.58 0.29
CA SER A 86 -7.41 -11.16 1.46
C SER A 86 -7.71 -12.65 1.62
N ASP A 87 -8.88 -13.11 1.17
CA ASP A 87 -9.24 -14.53 1.21
C ASP A 87 -8.44 -15.39 0.20
N TRP A 88 -7.72 -14.76 -0.74
CA TRP A 88 -6.81 -15.47 -1.64
C TRP A 88 -5.47 -15.85 -0.98
N PHE A 89 -5.27 -15.44 0.26
CA PHE A 89 -4.01 -15.60 0.97
C PHE A 89 -4.23 -16.19 2.37
N ASP A 90 -3.20 -16.85 2.89
CA ASP A 90 -3.17 -17.26 4.29
C ASP A 90 -2.67 -16.11 5.19
N LYS A 91 -2.55 -16.39 6.49
CA LYS A 91 -2.11 -15.40 7.49
C LYS A 91 -0.70 -14.87 7.25
N ASP A 92 0.13 -15.60 6.51
CA ASP A 92 1.51 -15.22 6.21
C ASP A 92 1.64 -14.55 4.83
N GLY A 93 0.51 -14.27 4.17
CA GLY A 93 0.49 -13.62 2.87
C GLY A 93 0.85 -14.54 1.70
N ARG A 94 0.74 -15.86 1.89
CA ARG A 94 0.95 -16.86 0.86
C ARG A 94 -0.36 -17.21 0.18
N PRO A 95 -0.34 -17.63 -1.10
CA PRO A 95 -1.57 -18.04 -1.78
C PRO A 95 -2.31 -19.16 -1.03
N TYR A 96 -3.63 -19.03 -0.98
CA TYR A 96 -4.51 -20.04 -0.42
C TYR A 96 -5.69 -20.25 -1.38
N PRO A 97 -5.90 -21.49 -1.90
CA PRO A 97 -5.07 -22.68 -1.68
C PRO A 97 -3.65 -22.53 -2.24
N ALA A 98 -2.70 -23.23 -1.64
CA ALA A 98 -1.28 -23.17 -2.02
C ALA A 98 -1.02 -23.57 -3.48
N THR A 99 -1.97 -24.27 -4.10
CA THR A 99 -1.91 -24.68 -5.51
C THR A 99 -2.19 -23.55 -6.50
N ASN A 100 -2.71 -22.41 -6.03
CA ASN A 100 -2.94 -21.25 -6.90
C ASN A 100 -1.62 -20.52 -7.15
N ASP A 101 -0.98 -20.84 -8.27
CA ASP A 101 0.28 -20.23 -8.70
C ASP A 101 0.09 -19.05 -9.65
N ARG A 102 -1.15 -18.59 -9.84
CA ARG A 102 -1.50 -17.51 -10.76
C ARG A 102 -1.87 -16.21 -10.08
N ILE A 103 -1.56 -16.03 -8.81
CA ILE A 103 -1.73 -14.77 -8.13
C ILE A 103 -0.53 -13.88 -8.45
N GLU A 104 -0.79 -12.63 -8.83
CA GLU A 104 0.23 -11.66 -9.18
C GLU A 104 0.16 -10.46 -8.21
N LEU A 105 1.27 -10.16 -7.57
CA LEU A 105 1.45 -9.00 -6.70
C LEU A 105 2.28 -7.96 -7.44
N LYS A 106 1.62 -7.00 -8.07
CA LYS A 106 2.32 -6.04 -8.90
C LYS A 106 2.32 -4.65 -8.28
N ILE A 107 3.50 -4.04 -8.17
CA ILE A 107 3.62 -2.63 -7.83
C ILE A 107 3.52 -1.84 -9.14
N LEU A 108 2.61 -0.86 -9.17
CA LEU A 108 2.40 -0.01 -10.34
C LEU A 108 3.24 1.26 -10.29
N ARG A 109 3.41 1.82 -9.08
CA ARG A 109 4.12 3.09 -8.91
C ARG A 109 4.57 3.27 -7.45
N PHE A 110 5.77 3.80 -7.28
CA PHE A 110 6.26 4.27 -5.99
C PHE A 110 5.93 5.75 -5.81
N CYS A 111 5.55 6.15 -4.60
CA CYS A 111 5.18 7.53 -4.28
C CYS A 111 5.97 8.03 -3.07
N LYS A 112 6.32 9.32 -3.06
CA LYS A 112 7.20 9.91 -2.05
C LYS A 112 6.47 10.62 -0.92
N ASN A 113 5.16 10.80 -1.03
CA ASN A 113 4.36 11.46 0.02
C ASN A 113 2.91 11.00 -0.04
N LYS A 114 2.16 11.35 1.00
CA LYS A 114 0.77 10.93 1.16
C LYS A 114 -0.15 11.44 0.05
N LYS A 115 0.02 12.70 -0.36
CA LYS A 115 -0.82 13.29 -1.41
C LYS A 115 -0.59 12.62 -2.75
N ALA A 116 0.67 12.37 -3.12
CA ALA A 116 1.02 11.66 -4.33
C ALA A 116 0.47 10.24 -4.31
N LEU A 117 0.56 9.56 -3.17
CA LEU A 117 0.03 8.21 -3.02
C LEU A 117 -1.48 8.15 -3.30
N THR A 118 -2.25 9.09 -2.75
CA THR A 118 -3.70 9.17 -2.99
C THR A 118 -4.00 9.57 -4.43
N TYR A 119 -3.28 10.54 -4.97
CA TYR A 119 -3.47 11.00 -6.35
C TYR A 119 -3.23 9.89 -7.37
N TYR A 120 -2.11 9.19 -7.25
CA TYR A 120 -1.76 8.14 -8.21
C TYR A 120 -2.57 6.86 -8.04
N GLU A 121 -3.08 6.60 -6.83
CA GLU A 121 -4.07 5.53 -6.65
C GLU A 121 -5.31 5.83 -7.51
N LEU A 122 -5.82 7.05 -7.42
CA LEU A 122 -6.97 7.47 -8.24
C LEU A 122 -6.66 7.40 -9.73
N GLN A 123 -5.49 7.87 -10.14
CA GLN A 123 -5.09 7.84 -11.54
C GLN A 123 -5.08 6.41 -12.09
N GLU A 124 -4.51 5.47 -11.34
CA GLU A 124 -4.48 4.06 -11.75
C GLU A 124 -5.88 3.45 -11.77
N GLN A 125 -6.71 3.78 -10.78
CA GLN A 125 -8.09 3.30 -10.72
C GLN A 125 -8.92 3.82 -11.89
N PHE A 126 -8.80 5.09 -12.26
CA PHE A 126 -9.46 5.65 -13.44
C PHE A 126 -8.91 5.06 -14.74
N SER A 127 -7.62 4.93 -14.84
CA SER A 127 -6.93 4.37 -16.01
C SER A 127 -7.39 2.93 -16.31
N HIS A 128 -7.63 2.14 -15.27
CA HIS A 128 -8.14 0.78 -15.40
C HIS A 128 -9.68 0.71 -15.47
N ASN A 129 -10.35 1.86 -15.33
CA ASN A 129 -11.81 1.94 -15.33
C ASN A 129 -12.45 0.97 -14.33
N VAL A 130 -11.92 0.95 -13.09
CA VAL A 130 -12.25 -0.09 -12.10
C VAL A 130 -13.71 -0.15 -11.71
N LEU A 131 -14.46 0.97 -11.75
CA LEU A 131 -15.87 0.95 -11.39
C LEU A 131 -16.77 0.35 -12.49
N ALA A 132 -16.32 0.37 -13.73
CA ALA A 132 -17.06 -0.20 -14.87
C ALA A 132 -16.59 -1.62 -15.23
N ASP A 133 -15.37 -1.98 -14.87
CA ASP A 133 -14.81 -3.29 -15.19
C ASP A 133 -15.38 -4.35 -14.25
N GLU A 134 -16.05 -5.34 -14.80
CA GLU A 134 -16.66 -6.45 -14.05
C GLU A 134 -15.65 -7.32 -13.32
N LEU A 135 -14.41 -7.37 -13.79
CA LEU A 135 -13.33 -8.14 -13.17
C LEU A 135 -12.67 -7.37 -12.02
N SER A 136 -12.90 -6.08 -11.90
CA SER A 136 -12.40 -5.27 -10.80
C SER A 136 -13.18 -5.51 -9.52
N LEU A 137 -12.46 -5.70 -8.42
CA LEU A 137 -13.04 -5.81 -7.09
C LEU A 137 -13.13 -4.46 -6.38
N ASN A 138 -12.72 -3.37 -7.03
CA ASN A 138 -12.92 -2.02 -6.53
C ASN A 138 -14.39 -1.62 -6.69
N ASP A 139 -15.06 -1.29 -5.59
CA ASP A 139 -16.48 -0.89 -5.60
C ASP A 139 -16.68 0.61 -5.41
N ASN A 140 -15.62 1.34 -5.08
CA ASN A 140 -15.67 2.79 -4.90
C ASN A 140 -14.33 3.46 -5.17
N LEU A 141 -14.38 4.78 -5.34
CA LEU A 141 -13.22 5.67 -5.41
C LEU A 141 -13.32 6.67 -4.27
N LEU A 142 -12.36 6.67 -3.35
CA LEU A 142 -12.30 7.57 -2.18
C LEU A 142 -13.53 7.52 -1.27
N GLY A 143 -14.35 6.48 -1.34
CA GLY A 143 -15.62 6.44 -0.61
C GLY A 143 -16.65 7.47 -1.08
N LYS A 144 -16.47 8.06 -2.26
CA LYS A 144 -17.35 9.09 -2.81
C LYS A 144 -18.10 8.64 -4.05
N PHE A 145 -17.41 7.92 -4.94
CA PHE A 145 -18.01 7.42 -6.18
C PHE A 145 -18.10 5.91 -6.06
N PHE A 146 -19.31 5.38 -6.18
CA PHE A 146 -19.56 3.95 -6.04
C PHE A 146 -19.98 3.36 -7.38
N ARG A 147 -19.70 2.07 -7.57
CA ARG A 147 -20.08 1.36 -8.79
C ARG A 147 -21.57 1.51 -9.07
N LYS A 148 -22.40 1.41 -8.03
CA LYS A 148 -23.86 1.55 -8.15
C LYS A 148 -24.31 2.92 -8.66
N ASP A 149 -23.51 3.97 -8.44
CA ASP A 149 -23.86 5.33 -8.87
C ASP A 149 -23.73 5.52 -10.38
N LEU A 150 -22.99 4.62 -11.05
CA LEU A 150 -22.75 4.66 -12.49
C LEU A 150 -23.70 3.78 -13.28
N GLU A 151 -24.54 3.02 -12.61
CA GLU A 151 -25.57 2.19 -13.25
C GLU A 151 -26.74 3.06 -13.67
N ASN A 152 -27.15 2.90 -14.92
CA ASN A 152 -28.30 3.59 -15.48
C ASN A 152 -29.56 2.71 -15.44
#